data_93ded4e0a040d6b77b286eae41ee5b41
#
_entry.id   93ded4e0a040d6b77b286eae41ee5b41
#
_cell.length_a   1.000
_cell.length_b   1.000
_cell.length_c   1.000
_cell.angle_alpha   90.00
_cell.angle_beta   90.00
_cell.angle_gamma   90.00
#
_symmetry.space_group_name_H-M   'P 1'
#
loop_
_entity.id
_entity.type
_entity.pdbx_description
1 polymer ?
#
loop_
_entity_poly.entity_id
_entity_poly.type
_entity_poly.pdbx_seq_one_letter_code
_entity_poly.pdbx_strand_id
1 'polypeptide(L)'
;MGNLVKKPKMSTPFGKYFRELEKIDSDLKSSKEFGSILILSLVEEIGEMSRAYLAKHGRKGTNIAAQLDETYEQELGDILVTIIRFARIKNIDLDKRIKYTLEKIKKRKISPKL
;
A
#
# COMPACT_ATOMS: atom_id res chain seq x y z
N MET A 1 -29.42 -6.23 -0.60
CA MET A 1 -29.07 -5.65 -0.12
C MET A 1 -27.91 -5.63 0.07
N GLY A 2 -27.38 -5.37 0.07
CA GLY A 2 -26.32 -5.23 0.27
C GLY A 2 -25.31 -5.78 0.53
N ASN A 3 -24.40 -5.35 0.49
CA ASN A 3 -23.42 -5.95 0.65
C ASN A 3 -22.92 -5.89 1.80
N LEU A 4 -22.80 -6.76 2.32
CA LEU A 4 -22.31 -6.94 3.51
C LEU A 4 -20.90 -6.96 3.56
N VAL A 5 -20.26 -6.06 2.96
CA VAL A 5 -18.83 -6.01 3.05
C VAL A 5 -18.49 -5.54 4.43
N LYS A 6 -17.77 -6.34 5.16
CA LYS A 6 -17.38 -5.99 6.49
C LYS A 6 -16.24 -5.01 6.46
N LYS A 7 -16.43 -3.90 7.11
CA LYS A 7 -15.34 -2.95 7.29
C LYS A 7 -14.39 -3.46 8.37
N PRO A 8 -13.11 -3.19 8.25
CA PRO A 8 -12.16 -3.56 9.29
C PRO A 8 -12.52 -2.92 10.61
N LYS A 9 -12.22 -3.60 11.68
CA LYS A 9 -12.46 -3.04 13.00
C LYS A 9 -11.52 -1.86 13.21
N MET A 10 -12.03 -0.81 13.86
CA MET A 10 -11.20 0.36 14.12
C MET A 10 -10.00 0.05 15.00
N SER A 11 -10.08 -0.99 15.78
CA SER A 11 -8.99 -1.36 16.67
C SER A 11 -7.80 -1.98 15.95
N THR A 12 -7.96 -2.37 14.69
CA THR A 12 -6.83 -2.92 13.94
C THR A 12 -6.03 -1.80 13.30
N PRO A 13 -4.75 -2.03 13.02
CA PRO A 13 -3.92 -0.99 12.43
C PRO A 13 -4.52 -0.41 11.15
N PHE A 14 -4.95 -1.26 10.24
CA PHE A 14 -5.47 -0.77 8.98
C PHE A 14 -6.89 -0.23 9.11
N GLY A 15 -7.61 -0.67 10.13
CA GLY A 15 -8.95 -0.17 10.39
C GLY A 15 -8.94 1.33 10.67
N LYS A 16 -7.97 1.78 11.44
CA LYS A 16 -7.84 3.19 11.74
C LYS A 16 -7.59 4.01 10.48
N TYR A 17 -6.69 3.54 9.65
CA TYR A 17 -6.36 4.25 8.41
C TYR A 17 -7.53 4.22 7.43
N PHE A 18 -8.29 3.14 7.41
CA PHE A 18 -9.51 3.07 6.61
C PHE A 18 -10.46 4.19 7.00
N ARG A 19 -10.65 4.39 8.29
CA ARG A 19 -11.57 5.44 8.77
C ARG A 19 -11.07 6.82 8.40
N GLU A 20 -9.78 7.04 8.51
CA GLU A 20 -9.21 8.32 8.11
C GLU A 20 -9.43 8.58 6.63
N LEU A 21 -9.15 7.59 5.80
CA LEU A 21 -9.32 7.72 4.37
C LEU A 21 -10.78 7.85 3.97
N GLU A 22 -11.67 7.23 4.72
CA GLU A 22 -13.09 7.35 4.48
C GLU A 22 -13.52 8.82 4.60
N LYS A 23 -12.95 9.53 5.54
CA LYS A 23 -13.24 10.96 5.70
C LYS A 23 -12.58 11.79 4.61
N ILE A 24 -11.32 11.53 4.34
CA ILE A 24 -10.56 12.28 3.35
C ILE A 24 -11.18 12.13 1.96
N ASP A 25 -11.56 10.90 1.63
CA ASP A 25 -12.05 10.57 0.29
C ASP A 25 -13.57 10.51 0.22
N SER A 26 -14.26 11.19 1.12
CA SER A 26 -15.72 11.06 1.21
C SER A 26 -16.43 11.49 -0.07
N ASP A 27 -15.82 12.37 -0.84
CA ASP A 27 -16.40 12.83 -2.08
C ASP A 27 -16.01 11.99 -3.30
N LEU A 28 -15.15 11.01 -3.12
CA LEU A 28 -14.71 10.16 -4.22
C LEU A 28 -15.60 8.94 -4.36
N LYS A 29 -16.00 8.67 -5.56
CA LYS A 29 -16.82 7.50 -5.83
C LYS A 29 -15.93 6.31 -6.12
N SER A 30 -16.36 5.17 -5.61
CA SER A 30 -15.70 3.93 -5.89
C SER A 30 -15.98 3.55 -7.33
N SER A 31 -14.99 3.56 -8.16
CA SER A 31 -15.16 3.24 -9.57
C SER A 31 -14.02 2.34 -10.03
N LYS A 32 -14.27 1.69 -11.15
CA LYS A 32 -13.28 0.85 -11.76
C LYS A 32 -12.09 1.67 -12.24
N GLU A 33 -12.38 2.82 -12.82
CA GLU A 33 -11.33 3.71 -13.29
C GLU A 33 -10.46 4.19 -12.15
N PHE A 34 -11.08 4.53 -11.02
CA PHE A 34 -10.30 5.04 -9.90
C PHE A 34 -9.38 3.95 -9.35
N GLY A 35 -9.84 2.70 -9.34
CA GLY A 35 -8.99 1.59 -8.96
C GLY A 35 -7.78 1.46 -9.88
N SER A 36 -8.01 1.60 -11.18
CA SER A 36 -6.92 1.53 -12.16
C SER A 36 -5.92 2.67 -11.97
N ILE A 37 -6.43 3.87 -11.69
CA ILE A 37 -5.57 5.02 -11.43
C ILE A 37 -4.68 4.76 -10.21
N LEU A 38 -5.24 4.18 -9.15
CA LEU A 38 -4.48 3.88 -7.96
C LEU A 38 -3.39 2.85 -8.22
N ILE A 39 -3.68 1.84 -9.03
CA ILE A 39 -2.68 0.84 -9.38
C ILE A 39 -1.53 1.48 -10.16
N LEU A 40 -1.86 2.35 -11.12
CA LEU A 40 -0.82 3.04 -11.89
C LEU A 40 0.01 3.96 -11.00
N SER A 41 -0.65 4.67 -10.07
CA SER A 41 0.06 5.50 -9.11
C SER A 41 1.01 4.67 -8.26
N LEU A 42 0.58 3.49 -7.87
CA LEU A 42 1.40 2.60 -7.07
C LEU A 42 2.67 2.22 -7.80
N VAL A 43 2.56 1.90 -9.08
CA VAL A 43 3.72 1.56 -9.89
C VAL A 43 4.70 2.73 -9.95
N GLU A 44 4.19 3.94 -10.13
CA GLU A 44 5.03 5.14 -10.14
C GLU A 44 5.73 5.34 -8.82
N GLU A 45 5.00 5.21 -7.72
CA GLU A 45 5.56 5.43 -6.39
C GLU A 45 6.63 4.42 -6.04
N ILE A 46 6.45 3.18 -6.45
CA ILE A 46 7.47 2.16 -6.25
C ILE A 46 8.73 2.52 -7.03
N GLY A 47 8.56 3.01 -8.26
CA GLY A 47 9.69 3.45 -9.04
C GLY A 47 10.43 4.63 -8.41
N GLU A 48 9.68 5.58 -7.87
CA GLU A 48 10.26 6.74 -7.19
C GLU A 48 11.00 6.32 -5.93
N MET A 49 10.42 5.40 -5.17
CA MET A 49 11.08 4.87 -3.97
C MET A 49 12.39 4.18 -4.35
N SER A 50 12.37 3.41 -5.42
CA SER A 50 13.55 2.71 -5.88
C SER A 50 14.65 3.68 -6.27
N ARG A 51 14.30 4.74 -6.99
CA ARG A 51 15.28 5.75 -7.39
C ARG A 51 15.84 6.47 -6.18
N ALA A 52 14.99 6.82 -5.23
CA ALA A 52 15.42 7.52 -4.03
C ALA A 52 16.37 6.65 -3.20
N TYR A 53 16.03 5.38 -3.06
CA TYR A 53 16.90 4.47 -2.32
C TYR A 53 18.23 4.28 -3.02
N LEU A 54 18.21 4.08 -4.34
CA LEU A 54 19.44 3.88 -5.10
C LEU A 54 20.30 5.13 -5.15
N ALA A 55 19.70 6.30 -5.10
CA ALA A 55 20.46 7.54 -5.07
C ALA A 55 21.24 7.65 -3.76
N LYS A 56 20.63 7.22 -2.66
CA LYS A 56 21.27 7.33 -1.35
C LYS A 56 22.24 6.19 -1.09
N HIS A 57 21.91 4.98 -1.50
CA HIS A 57 22.68 3.80 -1.18
C HIS A 57 23.19 3.05 -2.39
N GLY A 58 22.91 3.56 -3.57
CA GLY A 58 23.09 2.82 -4.76
C GLY A 58 24.43 2.95 -5.39
N ARG A 59 24.51 2.36 -6.54
CA ARG A 59 25.73 2.22 -7.26
C ARG A 59 26.00 3.35 -8.23
N LYS A 60 24.99 4.17 -8.53
CA LYS A 60 25.18 5.22 -9.52
C LYS A 60 24.92 6.58 -8.90
N GLY A 61 25.95 7.38 -8.87
CA GLY A 61 25.83 8.73 -8.35
C GLY A 61 24.86 9.60 -9.15
N THR A 62 24.58 9.19 -10.42
CA THR A 62 23.64 9.94 -11.24
C THR A 62 22.22 9.92 -10.69
N ASN A 63 21.94 9.00 -9.79
CA ASN A 63 20.61 8.94 -9.20
C ASN A 63 20.41 9.99 -8.10
N ILE A 64 21.43 10.72 -7.74
CA ILE A 64 21.34 11.68 -6.67
C ILE A 64 20.25 12.71 -6.92
N ALA A 65 20.12 13.16 -8.17
CA ALA A 65 19.10 14.15 -8.50
C ALA A 65 17.68 13.66 -8.25
N ALA A 66 17.49 12.35 -8.21
CA ALA A 66 16.16 11.80 -7.97
C ALA A 66 15.69 11.92 -6.52
N GLN A 67 16.58 12.39 -5.65
CA GLN A 67 16.23 12.53 -4.25
C GLN A 67 15.73 13.90 -3.87
N LEU A 68 15.50 14.78 -4.81
CA LEU A 68 15.30 16.17 -4.49
C LEU A 68 14.11 16.44 -3.60
N ASP A 69 13.04 15.72 -3.77
CA ASP A 69 11.81 16.06 -3.09
C ASP A 69 11.47 15.19 -1.91
N GLU A 70 11.73 13.92 -1.98
CA GLU A 70 11.29 13.03 -0.94
C GLU A 70 12.28 11.93 -0.66
N THR A 71 12.30 11.47 0.57
CA THR A 71 13.14 10.35 0.95
C THR A 71 12.43 9.05 0.56
N TYR A 72 13.18 7.97 0.48
CA TYR A 72 12.54 6.68 0.21
C TYR A 72 11.64 6.26 1.37
N GLU A 73 11.90 6.78 2.56
CA GLU A 73 11.03 6.51 3.71
C GLU A 73 9.66 7.13 3.52
N GLN A 74 9.62 8.36 3.04
CA GLN A 74 8.35 9.02 2.76
C GLN A 74 7.63 8.32 1.61
N GLU A 75 8.37 7.87 0.61
CA GLU A 75 7.77 7.13 -0.50
C GLU A 75 7.12 5.84 -0.01
N LEU A 76 7.71 5.17 0.99
CA LEU A 76 7.08 4.00 1.58
C LEU A 76 5.72 4.33 2.18
N GLY A 77 5.64 5.47 2.88
CA GLY A 77 4.38 5.93 3.43
C GLY A 77 3.35 6.17 2.34
N ASP A 78 3.76 6.81 1.26
CA ASP A 78 2.88 7.10 0.13
C ASP A 78 2.37 5.80 -0.50
N ILE A 79 3.26 4.83 -0.67
CA ILE A 79 2.90 3.52 -1.22
C ILE A 79 1.84 2.84 -0.34
N LEU A 80 2.07 2.85 0.97
CA LEU A 80 1.13 2.21 1.88
C LEU A 80 -0.23 2.89 1.86
N VAL A 81 -0.26 4.21 1.82
CA VAL A 81 -1.54 4.92 1.76
C VAL A 81 -2.28 4.59 0.47
N THR A 82 -1.57 4.51 -0.65
CA THR A 82 -2.19 4.14 -1.92
C THR A 82 -2.78 2.73 -1.86
N ILE A 83 -2.05 1.80 -1.24
CA ILE A 83 -2.53 0.43 -1.07
C ILE A 83 -3.79 0.41 -0.20
N ILE A 84 -3.76 1.14 0.92
CA ILE A 84 -4.90 1.18 1.83
C ILE A 84 -6.11 1.81 1.16
N ARG A 85 -5.88 2.87 0.38
CA ARG A 85 -6.96 3.52 -0.36
C ARG A 85 -7.58 2.56 -1.37
N PHE A 86 -6.75 1.81 -2.08
CA PHE A 86 -7.24 0.82 -3.04
C PHE A 86 -8.07 -0.25 -2.30
N ALA A 87 -7.54 -0.75 -1.19
CA ALA A 87 -8.24 -1.77 -0.42
C ALA A 87 -9.58 -1.27 0.09
N ARG A 88 -9.64 0.00 0.50
CA ARG A 88 -10.90 0.57 0.98
C ARG A 88 -11.94 0.59 -0.13
N ILE A 89 -11.53 1.03 -1.31
CA ILE A 89 -12.46 1.11 -2.43
C ILE A 89 -12.95 -0.26 -2.87
N LYS A 90 -12.09 -1.25 -2.80
CA LYS A 90 -12.42 -2.61 -3.21
C LYS A 90 -12.95 -3.47 -2.07
N ASN A 91 -13.09 -2.88 -0.89
CA ASN A 91 -13.61 -3.59 0.30
C ASN A 91 -12.77 -4.80 0.65
N ILE A 92 -11.48 -4.63 0.66
CA ILE A 92 -10.54 -5.69 1.03
C ILE A 92 -10.08 -5.47 2.45
N ASP A 93 -10.16 -6.50 3.25
CA ASP A 93 -9.67 -6.48 4.63
C ASP A 93 -8.18 -6.79 4.61
N LEU A 94 -7.36 -5.74 4.69
CA LEU A 94 -5.92 -5.91 4.62
C LEU A 94 -5.34 -6.63 5.82
N ASP A 95 -5.90 -6.42 7.01
CA ASP A 95 -5.42 -7.12 8.19
C ASP A 95 -5.53 -8.63 7.99
N LYS A 96 -6.65 -9.05 7.42
CA LYS A 96 -6.87 -10.46 7.16
C LYS A 96 -5.92 -10.98 6.07
N ARG A 97 -5.72 -10.21 5.02
CA ARG A 97 -4.83 -10.62 3.95
C ARG A 97 -3.39 -10.74 4.43
N ILE A 98 -2.97 -9.78 5.26
CA ILE A 98 -1.63 -9.80 5.82
C ILE A 98 -1.44 -10.99 6.75
N LYS A 99 -2.44 -11.24 7.59
CA LYS A 99 -2.37 -12.38 8.49
C LYS A 99 -2.21 -13.69 7.70
N TYR A 100 -2.98 -13.84 6.64
CA TYR A 100 -2.87 -15.02 5.80
C TYR A 100 -1.46 -15.17 5.22
N THR A 101 -0.90 -14.05 4.74
CA THR A 101 0.44 -14.08 4.17
C THR A 101 1.50 -14.44 5.20
N LEU A 102 1.36 -13.89 6.41
CA LEU A 102 2.31 -14.20 7.47
C LEU A 102 2.26 -15.68 7.85
N GLU A 103 1.08 -16.26 7.85
CA GLU A 103 0.95 -17.70 8.13
C GLU A 103 1.64 -18.54 7.04
N LYS A 104 1.49 -18.13 5.79
CA LYS A 104 2.18 -18.81 4.69
C LYS A 104 3.69 -18.76 4.86
N ILE A 105 4.20 -17.60 5.22
CA ILE A 105 5.63 -17.41 5.40
C ILE A 105 6.14 -18.29 6.54
N LYS A 106 5.41 -18.33 7.64
CA LYS A 106 5.77 -19.19 8.76
C LYS A 106 5.85 -20.65 8.35
N LYS A 107 4.87 -21.12 7.60
CA LYS A 107 4.85 -22.51 7.16
C LYS A 107 6.03 -22.84 6.27
N ARG A 108 6.37 -21.94 5.38
CA ARG A 108 7.53 -22.16 4.51
C ARG A 108 8.83 -22.21 5.29
N LYS A 109 8.91 -21.43 6.35
CA LYS A 109 10.10 -21.41 7.18
C LYS A 109 10.28 -22.71 7.94
N ILE A 110 9.16 -23.25 8.44
CA ILE A 110 9.21 -24.49 9.22
C ILE A 110 9.43 -25.71 8.30
N SER A 111 8.85 -25.68 7.13
CA SER A 111 8.93 -26.82 6.23
C SER A 111 9.23 -26.32 4.82
N PRO A 112 10.46 -25.87 4.61
CA PRO A 112 10.79 -25.31 3.29
C PRO A 112 10.80 -26.38 2.25
N LYS A 113 10.07 -26.18 1.19
CA LYS A 113 10.13 -27.06 0.09
C LYS A 113 10.97 -26.40 -0.91
N LEU A 114 11.90 -27.03 -1.36
CA LEU A 114 12.79 -26.51 -2.37
C LEU A 114 12.31 -26.76 -3.75
#